data_4e3559a5d33d8ebd7f5b16e82883f8a9
#
_entry.id   4e3559a5d33d8ebd7f5b16e82883f8a9
#
_cell.length_a   1.000
_cell.length_b   1.000
_cell.length_c   1.000
_cell.angle_alpha   90.00
_cell.angle_beta   90.00
_cell.angle_gamma   90.00
#
_symmetry.space_group_name_H-M   'P 1'
#
loop_
_entity.id
_entity.type
_entity.pdbx_description
1 polymer ?
#
loop_
_entity_poly.entity_id
_entity_poly.type
_entity_poly.pdbx_seq_one_letter_code
_entity_poly.pdbx_strand_id
1 'polypeptide(L)'
;AVTAAAAVWSALIVAFTALAVVVVGHVTAGDTTALFRSRNFFGLLRVTQDESGPEQERYLYNGRILHGTQYLHEPWRYEPSTYYGYNTGVGLAIDLTPSPPLSDGDPRGPLRVGIVGLGTGTIAAYAGRGDLFCFYEINPEVRRVAEKYFSYMTDARQRGADVQVVLGDARVQMERELATTGPRQYDVIAVDAFSSDSIPMHLLTLECVRDVYLKHLQPRGILALHISNRYLDLSRVARALAEELNLHVVRIDSDNAPLGRMQEGPVGGVSAAEWILLTHNTDFVSHPRIRQASAEWDLPSTVLWSDKHGSLWKILEE
;
A
#
# COMPACT_ATOMS: atom_id res chain seq x y z
N ALA A 1 -14.46 57.30 -26.74
CA ALA A 1 -13.49 56.19 -26.85
C ALA A 1 -12.71 55.96 -25.51
N VAL A 2 -12.22 57.01 -24.85
CA VAL A 2 -11.47 56.89 -23.59
C VAL A 2 -12.30 56.35 -22.42
N THR A 3 -13.59 56.73 -22.32
CA THR A 3 -14.51 56.28 -21.26
C THR A 3 -14.90 54.79 -21.39
N ALA A 4 -15.00 54.28 -22.60
CA ALA A 4 -15.30 52.86 -22.84
C ALA A 4 -14.09 51.97 -22.48
N ALA A 5 -12.86 52.40 -22.81
CA ALA A 5 -11.63 51.71 -22.42
C ALA A 5 -11.45 51.67 -20.90
N ALA A 6 -11.71 52.76 -20.20
CA ALA A 6 -11.62 52.82 -18.73
C ALA A 6 -12.64 51.89 -18.07
N ALA A 7 -13.86 51.80 -18.58
CA ALA A 7 -14.86 50.87 -18.07
C ALA A 7 -14.48 49.40 -18.28
N VAL A 8 -13.87 49.05 -19.40
CA VAL A 8 -13.37 47.67 -19.66
C VAL A 8 -12.23 47.33 -18.71
N TRP A 9 -11.28 48.22 -18.50
CA TRP A 9 -10.18 47.99 -17.55
C TRP A 9 -10.66 47.85 -16.11
N SER A 10 -11.62 48.67 -15.68
CA SER A 10 -12.22 48.53 -14.35
C SER A 10 -12.92 47.19 -14.16
N ALA A 11 -13.69 46.72 -15.18
CA ALA A 11 -14.35 45.43 -15.14
C ALA A 11 -13.34 44.26 -15.08
N LEU A 12 -12.23 44.33 -15.82
CA LEU A 12 -11.16 43.33 -15.78
C LEU A 12 -10.46 43.27 -14.42
N ILE A 13 -10.18 44.43 -13.82
CA ILE A 13 -9.57 44.49 -12.48
C ILE A 13 -10.49 43.87 -11.43
N VAL A 14 -11.80 44.18 -11.48
CA VAL A 14 -12.78 43.61 -10.55
C VAL A 14 -12.87 42.09 -10.74
N ALA A 15 -12.94 41.61 -11.98
CA ALA A 15 -12.99 40.19 -12.27
C ALA A 15 -11.72 39.45 -11.82
N PHE A 16 -10.54 40.06 -12.03
CA PHE A 16 -9.27 39.45 -11.59
C PHE A 16 -9.13 39.43 -10.07
N THR A 17 -9.59 40.50 -9.40
CA THR A 17 -9.61 40.58 -7.93
C THR A 17 -10.59 39.55 -7.34
N ALA A 18 -11.77 39.42 -7.91
CA ALA A 18 -12.77 38.43 -7.49
C ALA A 18 -12.22 37.00 -7.66
N LEU A 19 -11.59 36.71 -8.83
CA LEU A 19 -10.96 35.42 -9.09
C LEU A 19 -9.81 35.15 -8.09
N ALA A 20 -8.96 36.15 -7.82
CA ALA A 20 -7.89 36.02 -6.84
C ALA A 20 -8.41 35.75 -5.42
N VAL A 21 -9.49 36.42 -5.00
CA VAL A 21 -10.15 36.18 -3.71
C VAL A 21 -10.72 34.78 -3.63
N VAL A 22 -11.39 34.31 -4.71
CA VAL A 22 -11.94 32.94 -4.77
C VAL A 22 -10.80 31.91 -4.74
N VAL A 23 -9.74 32.10 -5.49
CA VAL A 23 -8.56 31.21 -5.51
C VAL A 23 -7.87 31.19 -4.15
N VAL A 24 -7.62 32.35 -3.56
CA VAL A 24 -7.03 32.43 -2.20
C VAL A 24 -7.96 31.82 -1.17
N GLY A 25 -9.25 32.11 -1.22
CA GLY A 25 -10.25 31.51 -0.35
C GLY A 25 -10.31 29.98 -0.49
N HIS A 26 -10.24 29.46 -1.71
CA HIS A 26 -10.22 28.02 -1.94
C HIS A 26 -8.93 27.36 -1.48
N VAL A 27 -7.78 28.02 -1.67
CA VAL A 27 -6.48 27.56 -1.19
C VAL A 27 -6.39 27.60 0.34
N THR A 28 -6.97 28.59 0.98
CA THR A 28 -6.92 28.75 2.45
C THR A 28 -8.01 27.98 3.19
N ALA A 29 -9.22 27.84 2.62
CA ALA A 29 -10.34 27.14 3.27
C ALA A 29 -10.13 25.60 3.37
N GLY A 30 -9.28 25.02 2.51
CA GLY A 30 -8.94 23.59 2.56
C GLY A 30 -7.92 23.22 3.64
N ASP A 31 -7.53 24.16 4.54
CA ASP A 31 -6.24 24.06 5.22
C ASP A 31 -6.23 24.07 6.73
N THR A 32 -7.36 24.29 7.36
CA THR A 32 -7.40 24.54 8.82
C THR A 32 -7.28 23.28 9.68
N THR A 33 -7.37 22.07 9.08
CA THR A 33 -7.35 20.78 9.81
C THR A 33 -6.07 19.95 9.58
N ALA A 34 -5.10 20.45 8.80
CA ALA A 34 -3.89 19.70 8.54
C ALA A 34 -2.89 19.80 9.71
N LEU A 35 -2.58 18.65 10.34
CA LEU A 35 -1.53 18.55 11.35
C LEU A 35 -0.13 18.71 10.75
N PHE A 36 0.01 18.40 9.46
CA PHE A 36 1.27 18.42 8.76
C PHE A 36 1.09 18.57 7.25
N ARG A 37 2.03 19.28 6.62
CA ARG A 37 2.20 19.38 5.16
C ARG A 37 3.65 19.44 4.78
N SER A 38 3.98 18.75 3.72
CA SER A 38 5.30 18.82 3.08
C SER A 38 5.16 18.55 1.59
N ARG A 39 5.93 19.27 0.81
CA ARG A 39 6.04 19.06 -0.64
C ARG A 39 7.49 18.77 -1.00
N ASN A 40 7.71 17.66 -1.68
CA ASN A 40 9.02 17.29 -2.19
C ASN A 40 8.91 16.72 -3.60
N PHE A 41 9.99 16.12 -4.11
CA PHE A 41 10.03 15.50 -5.44
C PHE A 41 8.95 14.39 -5.61
N PHE A 42 8.62 13.66 -4.53
CA PHE A 42 7.70 12.53 -4.58
C PHE A 42 6.23 12.92 -4.40
N GLY A 43 5.93 14.21 -4.19
CA GLY A 43 4.55 14.68 -4.09
C GLY A 43 4.28 15.63 -2.93
N LEU A 44 2.99 15.79 -2.63
CA LEU A 44 2.47 16.62 -1.56
C LEU A 44 1.91 15.73 -0.45
N LEU A 45 2.65 15.58 0.63
CA LEU A 45 2.18 14.85 1.81
C LEU A 45 1.36 15.78 2.71
N ARG A 46 0.25 15.24 3.21
CA ARG A 46 -0.62 15.91 4.17
C ARG A 46 -1.12 14.92 5.21
N VAL A 47 -1.02 15.27 6.48
CA VAL A 47 -1.66 14.54 7.59
C VAL A 47 -2.82 15.36 8.10
N THR A 48 -3.99 14.77 8.15
CA THR A 48 -5.19 15.35 8.76
C THR A 48 -5.70 14.45 9.88
N GLN A 49 -6.50 15.00 10.76
CA GLN A 49 -7.15 14.26 11.83
C GLN A 49 -8.62 14.68 11.88
N ASP A 50 -9.50 13.70 11.96
CA ASP A 50 -10.89 13.91 12.29
C ASP A 50 -11.05 13.83 13.80
N GLU A 51 -11.56 14.91 14.40
CA GLU A 51 -11.83 15.01 15.83
C GLU A 51 -13.33 14.85 16.14
N SER A 52 -14.16 14.68 15.10
CA SER A 52 -15.60 14.56 15.23
C SER A 52 -16.01 13.13 15.63
N GLY A 53 -16.37 12.95 16.88
CA GLY A 53 -16.92 11.69 17.38
C GLY A 53 -15.98 10.87 18.27
N PRO A 54 -16.45 9.71 18.77
CA PRO A 54 -15.67 8.85 19.65
C PRO A 54 -14.51 8.12 18.94
N GLU A 55 -14.52 8.10 17.63
CA GLU A 55 -13.62 7.32 16.78
C GLU A 55 -12.66 8.24 16.01
N GLN A 56 -11.91 9.06 16.77
CA GLN A 56 -10.93 9.94 16.14
C GLN A 56 -9.97 9.15 15.26
N GLU A 57 -9.80 9.60 14.03
CA GLU A 57 -8.99 8.94 13.02
C GLU A 57 -8.00 9.91 12.38
N ARG A 58 -6.81 9.42 12.06
CA ARG A 58 -5.77 10.19 11.39
C ARG A 58 -5.51 9.62 10.01
N TYR A 59 -5.32 10.51 9.04
CA TYR A 59 -5.24 10.20 7.62
C TYR A 59 -3.91 10.70 7.05
N LEU A 60 -3.27 9.89 6.21
CA LEU A 60 -2.14 10.28 5.37
C LEU A 60 -2.57 10.37 3.92
N TYR A 61 -2.39 11.54 3.33
CA TYR A 61 -2.61 11.77 1.91
C TYR A 61 -1.29 12.09 1.20
N ASN A 62 -1.14 11.59 -0.03
CA ASN A 62 -0.20 12.09 -1.01
C ASN A 62 -0.98 12.65 -2.20
N GLY A 63 -0.91 13.98 -2.39
CA GLY A 63 -1.81 14.68 -3.28
C GLY A 63 -3.27 14.54 -2.83
N ARG A 64 -4.07 13.84 -3.65
CA ARG A 64 -5.49 13.55 -3.38
C ARG A 64 -5.75 12.12 -2.90
N ILE A 65 -4.73 11.26 -2.97
CA ILE A 65 -4.87 9.84 -2.67
C ILE A 65 -4.61 9.58 -1.20
N LEU A 66 -5.47 8.78 -0.59
CA LEU A 66 -5.32 8.28 0.77
C LEU A 66 -4.29 7.13 0.77
N HIS A 67 -3.24 7.27 1.56
CA HIS A 67 -2.17 6.29 1.72
C HIS A 67 -2.21 5.55 3.06
N GLY A 68 -3.30 5.65 3.76
CA GLY A 68 -3.55 4.93 4.99
C GLY A 68 -4.14 5.82 6.08
N THR A 69 -4.72 5.16 7.07
CA THR A 69 -5.34 5.78 8.23
C THR A 69 -4.93 5.07 9.50
N GLN A 70 -5.22 5.67 10.65
CA GLN A 70 -5.15 5.02 11.95
C GLN A 70 -6.18 5.61 12.90
N TYR A 71 -6.95 4.73 13.54
CA TYR A 71 -7.75 5.11 14.70
C TYR A 71 -6.84 5.50 15.87
N LEU A 72 -7.24 6.49 16.66
CA LEU A 72 -6.41 7.01 17.75
C LEU A 72 -6.73 6.36 19.10
N HIS A 73 -7.87 5.71 19.23
CA HIS A 73 -8.35 5.08 20.46
C HIS A 73 -8.29 3.56 20.43
N GLU A 74 -8.05 2.96 21.58
CA GLU A 74 -8.10 1.52 21.77
C GLU A 74 -9.54 0.98 21.69
N PRO A 75 -9.74 -0.25 21.22
CA PRO A 75 -8.70 -1.17 20.72
C PRO A 75 -8.28 -0.91 19.27
N TRP A 76 -9.00 -0.07 18.51
CA TRP A 76 -8.91 0.10 17.06
C TRP A 76 -7.57 0.66 16.59
N ARG A 77 -6.85 1.37 17.44
CA ARG A 77 -5.53 1.93 17.06
C ARG A 77 -4.51 0.86 16.68
N TYR A 78 -4.67 -0.36 17.14
CA TYR A 78 -3.77 -1.48 16.87
C TYR A 78 -4.20 -2.33 15.68
N GLU A 79 -5.41 -2.10 15.18
CA GLU A 79 -5.98 -2.89 14.08
C GLU A 79 -5.53 -2.36 12.72
N PRO A 80 -5.27 -3.25 11.74
CA PRO A 80 -4.94 -2.81 10.39
C PRO A 80 -6.19 -2.18 9.76
N SER A 81 -6.04 -0.96 9.26
CA SER A 81 -7.11 -0.17 8.64
C SER A 81 -7.04 -0.17 7.12
N THR A 82 -8.00 0.44 6.47
CA THR A 82 -8.09 0.63 5.02
C THR A 82 -8.01 -0.70 4.24
N TYR A 83 -7.23 -0.74 3.18
CA TYR A 83 -7.06 -1.90 2.29
C TYR A 83 -6.04 -2.95 2.81
N TYR A 84 -5.70 -2.88 4.10
CA TYR A 84 -4.80 -3.82 4.77
C TYR A 84 -5.51 -4.71 5.81
N GLY A 85 -6.83 -4.69 5.88
CA GLY A 85 -7.61 -5.47 6.85
C GLY A 85 -7.39 -6.99 6.72
N TYR A 86 -7.80 -7.76 7.73
CA TYR A 86 -7.58 -9.22 7.84
C TYR A 86 -8.15 -10.06 6.70
N ASN A 87 -9.10 -9.53 5.95
CA ASN A 87 -9.74 -10.23 4.81
C ASN A 87 -9.21 -9.75 3.45
N THR A 88 -8.28 -8.82 3.44
CA THR A 88 -7.60 -8.39 2.21
C THR A 88 -6.52 -9.40 1.81
N GLY A 89 -6.04 -9.32 0.58
CA GLY A 89 -5.03 -10.26 0.12
C GLY A 89 -3.76 -10.26 0.98
N VAL A 90 -3.26 -9.08 1.39
CA VAL A 90 -2.07 -9.01 2.24
C VAL A 90 -2.36 -9.50 3.66
N GLY A 91 -3.54 -9.23 4.21
CA GLY A 91 -3.96 -9.74 5.52
C GLY A 91 -4.02 -11.26 5.53
N LEU A 92 -4.65 -11.86 4.52
CA LEU A 92 -4.72 -13.32 4.37
C LEU A 92 -3.32 -13.93 4.13
N ALA A 93 -2.46 -13.29 3.34
CA ALA A 93 -1.11 -13.76 3.11
C ALA A 93 -0.29 -13.83 4.40
N ILE A 94 -0.38 -12.82 5.27
CA ILE A 94 0.34 -12.79 6.54
C ILE A 94 -0.27 -13.76 7.56
N ASP A 95 -1.61 -13.74 7.71
CA ASP A 95 -2.32 -14.52 8.75
C ASP A 95 -2.28 -16.03 8.50
N LEU A 96 -2.27 -16.45 7.22
CA LEU A 96 -2.30 -17.87 6.84
C LEU A 96 -0.93 -18.43 6.46
N THR A 97 0.12 -17.63 6.50
CA THR A 97 1.49 -18.15 6.30
C THR A 97 1.89 -18.97 7.51
N PRO A 98 2.14 -20.29 7.33
CA PRO A 98 2.56 -21.14 8.44
C PRO A 98 3.98 -20.77 8.87
N SER A 99 4.14 -20.62 10.16
CA SER A 99 5.44 -20.39 10.79
C SER A 99 5.61 -21.43 11.91
N PRO A 100 6.77 -22.09 12.02
CA PRO A 100 6.97 -23.14 13.02
C PRO A 100 6.84 -22.53 14.43
N PRO A 101 6.16 -23.24 15.39
CA PRO A 101 6.01 -22.76 16.76
C PRO A 101 7.37 -22.45 17.41
N LEU A 102 7.39 -21.42 18.23
CA LEU A 102 8.54 -21.14 19.08
C LEU A 102 8.67 -22.17 20.21
N SER A 103 9.90 -22.42 20.64
CA SER A 103 10.20 -23.36 21.72
C SER A 103 9.64 -22.96 23.10
N ASP A 104 9.20 -21.71 23.25
CA ASP A 104 8.61 -21.15 24.47
C ASP A 104 7.08 -21.26 24.54
N GLY A 105 6.46 -22.00 23.59
CA GLY A 105 5.05 -22.28 23.57
C GLY A 105 4.18 -21.28 22.80
N ASP A 106 4.80 -20.28 22.13
CA ASP A 106 4.07 -19.44 21.16
C ASP A 106 3.65 -20.34 19.98
N PRO A 107 2.37 -20.40 19.64
CA PRO A 107 1.84 -21.27 18.57
C PRO A 107 2.32 -20.81 17.17
N ARG A 108 2.80 -19.58 17.03
CA ARG A 108 3.33 -19.02 15.78
C ARG A 108 4.79 -18.63 15.96
N GLY A 109 5.67 -19.20 15.18
CA GLY A 109 7.06 -18.75 15.08
C GLY A 109 7.18 -17.40 14.37
N PRO A 110 8.39 -16.81 14.36
CA PRO A 110 8.62 -15.48 13.80
C PRO A 110 8.42 -15.47 12.27
N LEU A 111 7.67 -14.51 11.79
CA LEU A 111 7.49 -14.20 10.38
C LEU A 111 8.52 -13.17 9.91
N ARG A 112 8.85 -13.26 8.63
CA ARG A 112 9.70 -12.29 7.93
C ARG A 112 8.90 -11.70 6.77
N VAL A 113 8.56 -10.43 6.87
CA VAL A 113 7.72 -9.74 5.88
C VAL A 113 8.50 -8.59 5.27
N GLY A 114 8.65 -8.59 3.94
CA GLY A 114 9.17 -7.48 3.16
C GLY A 114 8.02 -6.64 2.61
N ILE A 115 8.09 -5.33 2.72
CA ILE A 115 7.03 -4.44 2.25
C ILE A 115 7.64 -3.37 1.34
N VAL A 116 7.19 -3.30 0.10
CA VAL A 116 7.56 -2.27 -0.87
C VAL A 116 6.53 -1.15 -0.78
N GLY A 117 6.94 -0.03 -0.21
CA GLY A 117 6.10 1.08 0.24
C GLY A 117 5.88 1.06 1.75
N LEU A 118 5.69 2.23 2.35
CA LEU A 118 5.49 2.38 3.80
C LEU A 118 4.10 2.91 4.15
N GLY A 119 3.64 3.96 3.46
CA GLY A 119 2.41 4.64 3.83
C GLY A 119 2.42 5.10 5.30
N THR A 120 1.41 4.72 6.06
CA THR A 120 1.33 4.95 7.51
C THR A 120 2.04 3.89 8.35
N GLY A 121 2.53 2.82 7.70
CA GLY A 121 3.09 1.65 8.38
C GLY A 121 2.04 0.64 8.83
N THR A 122 0.82 0.68 8.29
CA THR A 122 -0.34 -0.12 8.74
C THR A 122 -0.04 -1.62 8.76
N ILE A 123 0.73 -2.15 7.79
CA ILE A 123 1.08 -3.58 7.76
C ILE A 123 1.85 -4.01 9.02
N ALA A 124 2.54 -3.09 9.73
CA ALA A 124 3.17 -3.41 11.00
C ALA A 124 2.17 -3.77 12.12
N ALA A 125 0.87 -3.52 11.94
CA ALA A 125 -0.16 -3.99 12.87
C ALA A 125 -0.16 -5.51 13.05
N TYR A 126 0.22 -6.26 12.01
CA TYR A 126 0.32 -7.73 12.03
C TYR A 126 1.54 -8.26 12.79
N ALA A 127 2.55 -7.41 13.02
CA ALA A 127 3.82 -7.85 13.59
C ALA A 127 3.70 -8.19 15.08
N GLY A 128 4.16 -9.37 15.44
CA GLY A 128 4.25 -9.88 16.80
C GLY A 128 5.68 -10.07 17.28
N ARG A 129 5.85 -10.67 18.46
CA ARG A 129 7.15 -10.92 19.07
C ARG A 129 8.04 -11.79 18.17
N GLY A 130 9.25 -11.30 17.91
CA GLY A 130 10.26 -11.99 17.11
C GLY A 130 10.10 -11.83 15.59
N ASP A 131 8.99 -11.26 15.10
CA ASP A 131 8.80 -11.01 13.69
C ASP A 131 9.78 -9.96 13.15
N LEU A 132 10.16 -10.10 11.89
CA LEU A 132 10.88 -9.08 11.12
C LEU A 132 9.94 -8.48 10.06
N PHE A 133 9.68 -7.18 10.16
CA PHE A 133 8.97 -6.41 9.15
C PHE A 133 9.90 -5.35 8.56
N CYS A 134 10.23 -5.47 7.27
CA CYS A 134 11.15 -4.58 6.59
C CYS A 134 10.45 -3.81 5.48
N PHE A 135 10.30 -2.50 5.67
CA PHE A 135 9.71 -1.59 4.71
C PHE A 135 10.79 -0.97 3.83
N TYR A 136 10.57 -0.94 2.52
CA TYR A 136 11.39 -0.23 1.54
C TYR A 136 10.63 1.01 1.08
N GLU A 137 11.12 2.19 1.46
CA GLU A 137 10.43 3.46 1.21
C GLU A 137 11.33 4.44 0.48
N ILE A 138 10.85 4.93 -0.67
CA ILE A 138 11.62 5.85 -1.52
C ILE A 138 11.62 7.28 -0.98
N ASN A 139 10.56 7.69 -0.29
CA ASN A 139 10.38 9.05 0.19
C ASN A 139 10.74 9.16 1.69
N PRO A 140 11.89 9.76 2.05
CA PRO A 140 12.29 9.89 3.45
C PRO A 140 11.26 10.69 4.30
N GLU A 141 10.45 11.52 3.66
CA GLU A 141 9.42 12.28 4.36
C GLU A 141 8.24 11.41 4.77
N VAL A 142 7.89 10.37 3.98
CA VAL A 142 6.88 9.37 4.37
C VAL A 142 7.33 8.65 5.64
N ARG A 143 8.60 8.21 5.72
CA ARG A 143 9.15 7.62 6.94
C ARG A 143 8.99 8.55 8.15
N ARG A 144 9.39 9.83 8.01
CA ARG A 144 9.29 10.81 9.09
C ARG A 144 7.86 11.02 9.56
N VAL A 145 6.92 11.06 8.62
CA VAL A 145 5.49 11.22 8.89
C VAL A 145 4.92 9.99 9.58
N ALA A 146 5.22 8.78 9.08
CA ALA A 146 4.78 7.52 9.67
C ALA A 146 5.28 7.37 11.11
N GLU A 147 6.55 7.65 11.38
CA GLU A 147 7.13 7.57 12.72
C GLU A 147 6.59 8.65 13.69
N LYS A 148 6.22 9.84 13.18
CA LYS A 148 5.79 10.97 14.02
C LYS A 148 4.31 10.98 14.32
N TYR A 149 3.48 10.65 13.34
CA TYR A 149 2.04 10.86 13.41
C TYR A 149 1.23 9.58 13.54
N PHE A 150 1.83 8.42 13.28
CA PHE A 150 1.20 7.11 13.36
C PHE A 150 1.97 6.22 14.34
N SER A 151 1.30 5.26 14.96
CA SER A 151 1.91 4.44 16.01
C SER A 151 2.18 3.00 15.59
N TYR A 152 1.71 2.54 14.42
CA TYR A 152 1.79 1.15 13.98
C TYR A 152 3.18 0.52 14.16
N MET A 153 4.23 1.20 13.65
CA MET A 153 5.60 0.70 13.79
C MET A 153 6.12 0.72 15.24
N THR A 154 5.76 1.75 16.00
CA THR A 154 6.14 1.87 17.42
C THR A 154 5.44 0.81 18.25
N ASP A 155 4.16 0.60 18.04
CA ASP A 155 3.35 -0.41 18.72
C ASP A 155 3.86 -1.83 18.40
N ALA A 156 4.23 -2.09 17.14
CA ALA A 156 4.85 -3.35 16.74
C ALA A 156 6.19 -3.61 17.45
N ARG A 157 7.06 -2.60 17.52
CA ARG A 157 8.34 -2.69 18.27
C ARG A 157 8.11 -2.93 19.76
N GLN A 158 7.09 -2.31 20.34
CA GLN A 158 6.72 -2.55 21.76
C GLN A 158 6.22 -3.97 21.99
N ARG A 159 5.58 -4.61 20.99
CA ARG A 159 5.21 -6.03 21.04
C ARG A 159 6.39 -6.97 20.81
N GLY A 160 7.60 -6.46 20.55
CA GLY A 160 8.83 -7.25 20.38
C GLY A 160 9.14 -7.63 18.93
N ALA A 161 8.54 -6.96 17.95
CA ALA A 161 8.90 -7.12 16.55
C ALA A 161 10.12 -6.28 16.18
N ASP A 162 10.93 -6.77 15.24
CA ASP A 162 11.97 -5.99 14.56
C ASP A 162 11.35 -5.30 13.34
N VAL A 163 11.11 -3.99 13.45
CA VAL A 163 10.54 -3.18 12.36
C VAL A 163 11.62 -2.26 11.79
N GLN A 164 12.02 -2.53 10.57
CA GLN A 164 13.06 -1.83 9.84
C GLN A 164 12.45 -0.97 8.71
N VAL A 165 13.09 0.17 8.40
CA VAL A 165 12.77 0.99 7.23
C VAL A 165 14.04 1.27 6.45
N VAL A 166 14.13 0.73 5.25
CA VAL A 166 15.23 0.93 4.29
C VAL A 166 14.81 2.04 3.33
N LEU A 167 15.56 3.15 3.33
CA LEU A 167 15.29 4.27 2.44
C LEU A 167 15.89 4.04 1.07
N GLY A 168 15.12 4.32 0.03
CA GLY A 168 15.50 4.26 -1.38
C GLY A 168 14.51 3.47 -2.23
N ASP A 169 14.80 3.38 -3.53
CA ASP A 169 14.06 2.53 -4.44
C ASP A 169 14.12 1.07 -4.00
N ALA A 170 12.97 0.43 -3.85
CA ALA A 170 12.85 -0.91 -3.27
C ALA A 170 13.64 -1.96 -4.07
N ARG A 171 13.49 -1.96 -5.41
CA ARG A 171 14.20 -2.90 -6.27
C ARG A 171 15.71 -2.74 -6.13
N VAL A 172 16.21 -1.50 -6.19
CA VAL A 172 17.64 -1.21 -6.08
C VAL A 172 18.19 -1.64 -4.72
N GLN A 173 17.45 -1.37 -3.63
CA GLN A 173 17.89 -1.78 -2.29
C GLN A 173 17.90 -3.31 -2.13
N MET A 174 16.88 -4.00 -2.61
CA MET A 174 16.81 -5.45 -2.57
C MET A 174 17.88 -6.11 -3.45
N GLU A 175 18.13 -5.60 -4.67
CA GLU A 175 19.26 -6.04 -5.53
C GLU A 175 20.61 -5.89 -4.81
N ARG A 176 20.81 -4.76 -4.13
CA ARG A 176 22.01 -4.49 -3.34
C ARG A 176 22.16 -5.48 -2.17
N GLU A 177 21.06 -5.78 -1.48
CA GLU A 177 21.06 -6.77 -0.39
C GLU A 177 21.43 -8.16 -0.90
N LEU A 178 20.87 -8.60 -2.03
CA LEU A 178 21.26 -9.89 -2.66
C LEU A 178 22.76 -9.95 -2.96
N ALA A 179 23.33 -8.83 -3.42
CA ALA A 179 24.75 -8.78 -3.77
C ALA A 179 25.70 -8.71 -2.55
N THR A 180 25.24 -8.20 -1.39
CA THR A 180 26.10 -7.90 -0.24
C THR A 180 25.85 -8.79 0.96
N THR A 181 24.60 -9.03 1.33
CA THR A 181 24.20 -9.77 2.54
C THR A 181 23.44 -11.06 2.22
N GLY A 182 23.06 -11.27 0.98
CA GLY A 182 22.25 -12.38 0.53
C GLY A 182 20.75 -12.16 0.70
N PRO A 183 19.96 -13.20 0.40
CA PRO A 183 18.50 -13.11 0.43
C PRO A 183 17.97 -12.96 1.86
N ARG A 184 16.93 -12.14 2.02
CA ARG A 184 16.27 -11.90 3.30
C ARG A 184 15.40 -13.05 3.78
N GLN A 185 15.04 -13.99 2.89
CA GLN A 185 14.19 -15.15 3.18
C GLN A 185 12.85 -14.73 3.77
N TYR A 186 12.12 -13.83 3.06
CA TYR A 186 10.80 -13.41 3.46
C TYR A 186 9.76 -14.51 3.27
N ASP A 187 8.84 -14.62 4.20
CA ASP A 187 7.65 -15.46 4.09
C ASP A 187 6.59 -14.78 3.21
N VAL A 188 6.51 -13.46 3.31
CA VAL A 188 5.62 -12.63 2.48
C VAL A 188 6.38 -11.42 1.98
N ILE A 189 6.22 -11.08 0.70
CA ILE A 189 6.56 -9.77 0.16
C ILE A 189 5.27 -9.11 -0.30
N ALA A 190 4.94 -7.94 0.29
CA ALA A 190 3.83 -7.11 -0.12
C ALA A 190 4.33 -5.96 -0.98
N VAL A 191 3.80 -5.80 -2.19
CA VAL A 191 4.13 -4.70 -3.10
C VAL A 191 2.97 -3.73 -3.15
N ASP A 192 3.15 -2.58 -2.53
CA ASP A 192 2.17 -1.49 -2.41
C ASP A 192 2.85 -0.12 -2.59
N ALA A 193 3.55 0.04 -3.70
CA ALA A 193 4.31 1.24 -4.02
C ALA A 193 3.58 2.09 -5.06
N PHE A 194 2.52 2.76 -4.65
CA PHE A 194 1.82 3.70 -5.50
C PHE A 194 2.37 5.12 -5.32
N SER A 195 2.73 5.77 -6.43
CA SER A 195 2.96 7.21 -6.47
C SER A 195 1.85 7.84 -7.30
N SER A 196 0.91 8.54 -6.66
CA SER A 196 -0.33 8.98 -7.29
C SER A 196 -1.12 7.76 -7.81
N ASP A 197 -1.76 7.82 -8.99
CA ASP A 197 -2.50 6.71 -9.60
C ASP A 197 -1.60 5.77 -10.44
N SER A 198 -0.28 5.75 -10.21
CA SER A 198 0.68 5.04 -11.06
C SER A 198 1.59 4.13 -10.23
N ILE A 199 1.68 2.86 -10.63
CA ILE A 199 2.71 1.94 -10.14
C ILE A 199 4.00 2.16 -10.94
N PRO A 200 5.16 2.26 -10.28
CA PRO A 200 6.43 2.25 -10.97
C PRO A 200 6.62 0.91 -11.72
N MET A 201 6.52 0.94 -13.05
CA MET A 201 6.55 -0.27 -13.90
C MET A 201 7.72 -1.20 -13.60
N HIS A 202 8.90 -0.64 -13.27
CA HIS A 202 10.13 -1.40 -13.00
C HIS A 202 10.02 -2.32 -11.77
N LEU A 203 9.02 -2.12 -10.90
CA LEU A 203 8.72 -2.99 -9.76
C LEU A 203 7.87 -4.21 -10.15
N LEU A 204 7.25 -4.21 -11.33
CA LEU A 204 6.39 -5.29 -11.83
C LEU A 204 6.92 -5.90 -13.14
N THR A 205 8.20 -5.71 -13.46
CA THR A 205 8.82 -6.41 -14.61
C THR A 205 9.15 -7.86 -14.25
N LEU A 206 9.21 -8.71 -15.28
CA LEU A 206 9.61 -10.10 -15.14
C LEU A 206 10.95 -10.23 -14.40
N GLU A 207 11.91 -9.38 -14.75
CA GLU A 207 13.26 -9.38 -14.16
C GLU A 207 13.20 -9.01 -12.67
N CYS A 208 12.40 -8.01 -12.30
CA CYS A 208 12.23 -7.64 -10.90
C CYS A 208 11.60 -8.78 -10.08
N VAL A 209 10.53 -9.39 -10.59
CA VAL A 209 9.88 -10.48 -9.87
C VAL A 209 10.78 -11.70 -9.78
N ARG A 210 11.36 -12.17 -10.90
CA ARG A 210 12.19 -13.37 -10.96
C ARG A 210 13.52 -13.23 -10.22
N ASP A 211 14.23 -12.11 -10.42
CA ASP A 211 15.62 -11.96 -10.01
C ASP A 211 15.78 -11.22 -8.69
N VAL A 212 14.72 -10.56 -8.20
CA VAL A 212 14.74 -9.83 -6.93
C VAL A 212 13.73 -10.42 -5.95
N TYR A 213 12.43 -10.33 -6.20
CA TYR A 213 11.44 -10.74 -5.21
C TYR A 213 11.48 -12.23 -4.91
N LEU A 214 11.45 -13.10 -5.94
CA LEU A 214 11.49 -14.54 -5.73
C LEU A 214 12.80 -15.02 -5.12
N LYS A 215 13.91 -14.30 -5.31
CA LYS A 215 15.17 -14.63 -4.62
C LYS A 215 15.17 -14.24 -3.14
N HIS A 216 14.41 -13.20 -2.77
CA HIS A 216 14.23 -12.81 -1.38
C HIS A 216 13.15 -13.62 -0.66
N LEU A 217 12.24 -14.25 -1.38
CA LEU A 217 11.21 -15.10 -0.79
C LEU A 217 11.75 -16.47 -0.36
N GLN A 218 11.12 -17.04 0.66
CA GLN A 218 11.19 -18.46 0.95
C GLN A 218 10.59 -19.27 -0.21
N PRO A 219 10.97 -20.56 -0.38
CA PRO A 219 10.44 -21.39 -1.47
C PRO A 219 8.90 -21.50 -1.50
N ARG A 220 8.26 -21.36 -0.33
CA ARG A 220 6.79 -21.37 -0.18
C ARG A 220 6.23 -19.99 0.17
N GLY A 221 7.03 -18.96 0.03
CA GLY A 221 6.65 -17.58 0.30
C GLY A 221 5.59 -17.05 -0.67
N ILE A 222 4.98 -15.95 -0.29
CA ILE A 222 3.87 -15.32 -1.02
C ILE A 222 4.30 -13.93 -1.47
N LEU A 223 4.16 -13.65 -2.75
CA LEU A 223 4.26 -12.31 -3.31
C LEU A 223 2.84 -11.74 -3.42
N ALA A 224 2.51 -10.75 -2.59
CA ALA A 224 1.23 -10.07 -2.58
C ALA A 224 1.35 -8.73 -3.32
N LEU A 225 0.65 -8.59 -4.44
CA LEU A 225 0.64 -7.40 -5.27
C LEU A 225 -0.67 -6.64 -5.04
N HIS A 226 -0.60 -5.41 -4.55
CA HIS A 226 -1.74 -4.51 -4.52
C HIS A 226 -1.98 -4.01 -5.95
N ILE A 227 -3.18 -4.24 -6.48
CA ILE A 227 -3.48 -3.92 -7.87
C ILE A 227 -4.64 -2.94 -8.04
N SER A 228 -5.25 -2.49 -6.93
CA SER A 228 -6.33 -1.50 -7.00
C SER A 228 -5.84 -0.25 -7.72
N ASN A 229 -6.37 0.01 -8.89
CA ASN A 229 -6.04 1.19 -9.68
C ASN A 229 -7.29 1.64 -10.44
N ARG A 230 -7.45 2.95 -10.59
CA ARG A 230 -8.63 3.53 -11.23
C ARG A 230 -8.60 3.46 -12.75
N TYR A 231 -7.40 3.37 -13.33
CA TYR A 231 -7.18 3.57 -14.76
C TYR A 231 -6.45 2.40 -15.42
N LEU A 232 -5.82 1.53 -14.63
CA LEU A 232 -4.92 0.49 -15.12
C LEU A 232 -5.36 -0.86 -14.59
N ASP A 233 -5.62 -1.79 -15.47
CA ASP A 233 -5.85 -3.20 -15.13
C ASP A 233 -4.51 -3.94 -14.95
N LEU A 234 -3.96 -3.84 -13.75
CA LEU A 234 -2.70 -4.49 -13.36
C LEU A 234 -2.84 -6.01 -13.20
N SER A 235 -4.06 -6.53 -13.14
CA SER A 235 -4.33 -7.95 -13.05
C SER A 235 -3.77 -8.71 -14.26
N ARG A 236 -3.78 -8.09 -15.43
CA ARG A 236 -3.22 -8.61 -16.68
C ARG A 236 -1.71 -8.80 -16.62
N VAL A 237 -1.02 -7.87 -15.92
CA VAL A 237 0.44 -7.97 -15.71
C VAL A 237 0.77 -9.05 -14.70
N ALA A 238 0.07 -9.06 -13.56
CA ALA A 238 0.31 -10.04 -12.50
C ALA A 238 0.05 -11.48 -13.00
N ARG A 239 -0.98 -11.69 -13.83
CA ARG A 239 -1.25 -12.98 -14.44
C ARG A 239 -0.16 -13.41 -15.42
N ALA A 240 0.32 -12.49 -16.28
CA ALA A 240 1.42 -12.79 -17.19
C ALA A 240 2.69 -13.21 -16.44
N LEU A 241 3.00 -12.54 -15.32
CA LEU A 241 4.10 -12.90 -14.44
C LEU A 241 3.92 -14.30 -13.84
N ALA A 242 2.69 -14.64 -13.40
CA ALA A 242 2.39 -15.96 -12.86
C ALA A 242 2.56 -17.08 -13.92
N GLU A 243 2.06 -16.87 -15.12
CA GLU A 243 2.18 -17.81 -16.23
C GLU A 243 3.66 -18.03 -16.62
N GLU A 244 4.43 -16.96 -16.79
CA GLU A 244 5.85 -17.03 -17.16
C GLU A 244 6.72 -17.69 -16.09
N LEU A 245 6.40 -17.46 -14.81
CA LEU A 245 7.17 -17.96 -13.68
C LEU A 245 6.59 -19.26 -13.07
N ASN A 246 5.54 -19.83 -13.68
CA ASN A 246 4.85 -21.03 -13.22
C ASN A 246 4.39 -20.94 -11.76
N LEU A 247 3.82 -19.79 -11.37
CA LEU A 247 3.28 -19.53 -10.05
C LEU A 247 1.77 -19.76 -10.03
N HIS A 248 1.26 -20.23 -8.91
CA HIS A 248 -0.17 -20.14 -8.63
C HIS A 248 -0.55 -18.66 -8.46
N VAL A 249 -1.73 -18.32 -8.93
CA VAL A 249 -2.27 -16.97 -8.85
C VAL A 249 -3.64 -17.00 -8.17
N VAL A 250 -3.82 -16.12 -7.18
CA VAL A 250 -5.09 -15.94 -6.46
C VAL A 250 -5.43 -14.47 -6.46
N ARG A 251 -6.61 -14.10 -6.96
CA ARG A 251 -7.15 -12.75 -6.85
C ARG A 251 -8.04 -12.66 -5.62
N ILE A 252 -7.78 -11.70 -4.77
CA ILE A 252 -8.60 -11.37 -3.60
C ILE A 252 -9.19 -9.99 -3.84
N ASP A 253 -10.51 -9.93 -3.88
CA ASP A 253 -11.28 -8.69 -3.95
C ASP A 253 -12.03 -8.54 -2.62
N SER A 254 -11.63 -7.53 -1.83
CA SER A 254 -12.16 -7.37 -0.48
C SER A 254 -13.61 -6.89 -0.44
N ASP A 255 -14.16 -6.37 -1.54
CA ASP A 255 -15.59 -6.05 -1.62
C ASP A 255 -16.48 -7.29 -1.57
N ASN A 256 -15.96 -8.42 -2.06
CA ASN A 256 -16.65 -9.70 -2.11
C ASN A 256 -16.21 -10.66 -1.00
N ALA A 257 -15.17 -10.32 -0.23
CA ALA A 257 -14.69 -11.18 0.85
C ALA A 257 -15.63 -11.13 2.05
N PRO A 258 -15.96 -12.30 2.68
CA PRO A 258 -16.77 -12.30 3.88
C PRO A 258 -16.06 -11.48 4.96
N LEU A 259 -16.81 -10.55 5.55
CA LEU A 259 -16.33 -9.70 6.64
C LEU A 259 -15.84 -10.60 7.79
N GLY A 260 -14.53 -10.57 8.08
CA GLY A 260 -13.92 -11.29 9.19
C GLY A 260 -14.05 -10.56 10.52
N ARG A 261 -13.00 -10.64 11.34
CA ARG A 261 -12.95 -10.07 12.70
C ARG A 261 -13.39 -8.60 12.85
N MET A 262 -13.39 -7.82 11.76
CA MET A 262 -13.74 -6.39 11.76
C MET A 262 -15.24 -6.09 11.65
N GLN A 263 -16.15 -7.07 11.79
CA GLN A 263 -17.60 -6.81 11.82
C GLN A 263 -18.05 -5.96 13.03
N GLU A 264 -17.22 -5.86 14.06
CA GLU A 264 -17.52 -5.10 15.28
C GLU A 264 -16.80 -3.74 15.34
N GLY A 265 -16.03 -3.38 14.28
CA GLY A 265 -15.29 -2.12 14.21
C GLY A 265 -16.11 -0.92 13.73
N PRO A 266 -15.53 0.28 13.82
CA PRO A 266 -16.16 1.50 13.32
C PRO A 266 -16.49 1.36 11.83
N VAL A 267 -17.65 1.85 11.43
CA VAL A 267 -18.11 1.85 10.03
C VAL A 267 -17.09 2.61 9.18
N GLY A 268 -16.44 1.93 8.25
CA GLY A 268 -15.47 2.53 7.31
C GLY A 268 -14.01 2.10 7.49
N GLY A 269 -13.71 1.20 8.45
CA GLY A 269 -12.32 0.81 8.76
C GLY A 269 -11.57 0.03 7.68
N VAL A 270 -12.28 -0.65 6.77
CA VAL A 270 -11.68 -1.39 5.65
C VAL A 270 -12.21 -0.84 4.34
N SER A 271 -11.33 -0.44 3.45
CA SER A 271 -11.68 -0.01 2.09
C SER A 271 -11.61 -1.19 1.13
N ALA A 272 -12.42 -1.13 0.07
CA ALA A 272 -12.29 -1.98 -1.10
C ALA A 272 -10.84 -2.06 -1.58
N ALA A 273 -10.35 -3.27 -1.81
CA ALA A 273 -9.01 -3.48 -2.31
C ALA A 273 -8.90 -4.76 -3.13
N GLU A 274 -8.16 -4.67 -4.19
CA GLU A 274 -7.79 -5.81 -5.01
C GLU A 274 -6.31 -6.17 -4.81
N TRP A 275 -6.09 -7.44 -4.48
CA TRP A 275 -4.76 -8.01 -4.33
C TRP A 275 -4.61 -9.25 -5.19
N ILE A 276 -3.43 -9.43 -5.77
CA ILE A 276 -3.05 -10.70 -6.39
C ILE A 276 -1.93 -11.33 -5.58
N LEU A 277 -2.13 -12.60 -5.24
CA LEU A 277 -1.17 -13.41 -4.49
C LEU A 277 -0.53 -14.40 -5.45
N LEU A 278 0.78 -14.33 -5.58
CA LEU A 278 1.61 -15.22 -6.41
C LEU A 278 2.45 -16.12 -5.52
N THR A 279 2.43 -17.44 -5.74
CA THR A 279 3.15 -18.38 -4.88
C THR A 279 3.34 -19.75 -5.51
N HIS A 280 4.35 -20.51 -5.07
CA HIS A 280 4.46 -21.95 -5.32
C HIS A 280 3.78 -22.81 -4.25
N ASN A 281 3.16 -22.19 -3.23
CA ASN A 281 2.58 -22.89 -2.08
C ASN A 281 1.15 -23.40 -2.37
N THR A 282 1.05 -24.65 -2.80
CA THR A 282 -0.25 -25.30 -3.10
C THR A 282 -1.15 -25.43 -1.88
N ASP A 283 -0.58 -25.61 -0.66
CA ASP A 283 -1.37 -25.74 0.58
C ASP A 283 -2.03 -24.39 0.91
N PHE A 284 -1.30 -23.29 0.72
CA PHE A 284 -1.86 -21.94 0.88
C PHE A 284 -3.03 -21.71 -0.07
N VAL A 285 -2.85 -21.99 -1.37
CA VAL A 285 -3.92 -21.81 -2.37
C VAL A 285 -5.13 -22.69 -2.09
N SER A 286 -4.90 -23.88 -1.53
CA SER A 286 -5.96 -24.83 -1.17
C SER A 286 -6.66 -24.52 0.17
N HIS A 287 -6.14 -23.56 0.94
CA HIS A 287 -6.69 -23.23 2.26
C HIS A 287 -8.15 -22.74 2.14
N PRO A 288 -9.10 -23.20 3.02
CA PRO A 288 -10.52 -22.85 2.90
C PRO A 288 -10.79 -21.34 2.85
N ARG A 289 -10.11 -20.54 3.67
CA ARG A 289 -10.27 -19.08 3.68
C ARG A 289 -9.79 -18.44 2.37
N ILE A 290 -8.72 -18.95 1.75
CA ILE A 290 -8.24 -18.46 0.45
C ILE A 290 -9.25 -18.79 -0.64
N ARG A 291 -9.74 -20.03 -0.70
CA ARG A 291 -10.77 -20.42 -1.68
C ARG A 291 -12.05 -19.60 -1.53
N GLN A 292 -12.47 -19.33 -0.29
CA GLN A 292 -13.67 -18.54 -0.03
C GLN A 292 -13.50 -17.06 -0.42
N ALA A 293 -12.30 -16.51 -0.25
CA ALA A 293 -11.98 -15.11 -0.57
C ALA A 293 -11.57 -14.90 -2.03
N SER A 294 -11.25 -15.98 -2.75
CA SER A 294 -10.82 -15.89 -4.15
C SER A 294 -11.94 -15.38 -5.04
N ALA A 295 -11.67 -14.34 -5.80
CA ALA A 295 -12.56 -13.84 -6.84
C ALA A 295 -12.29 -14.59 -8.15
N GLU A 296 -13.37 -14.98 -8.83
CA GLU A 296 -13.28 -15.44 -10.21
C GLU A 296 -12.93 -14.26 -11.13
N TRP A 297 -12.08 -14.54 -12.11
CA TRP A 297 -11.71 -13.54 -13.09
C TRP A 297 -11.46 -14.17 -14.45
N ASP A 298 -12.07 -13.60 -15.44
CA ASP A 298 -11.81 -13.93 -16.84
C ASP A 298 -11.05 -12.77 -17.48
N LEU A 299 -9.79 -13.02 -17.83
CA LEU A 299 -8.96 -12.01 -18.47
C LEU A 299 -8.77 -12.36 -19.95
N PRO A 300 -9.20 -11.48 -20.85
CA PRO A 300 -9.12 -11.73 -22.29
C PRO A 300 -7.68 -11.83 -22.81
N SER A 301 -6.73 -11.17 -22.13
CA SER A 301 -5.32 -11.19 -22.56
C SER A 301 -4.40 -10.81 -21.41
N THR A 302 -3.20 -11.36 -21.41
CA THR A 302 -2.11 -11.01 -20.47
C THR A 302 -1.13 -10.02 -21.09
N VAL A 303 -0.43 -9.24 -20.27
CA VAL A 303 0.57 -8.26 -20.70
C VAL A 303 1.83 -8.42 -19.85
N LEU A 304 2.86 -9.01 -20.43
CA LEU A 304 4.13 -9.16 -19.71
C LEU A 304 4.96 -7.87 -19.85
N TRP A 305 5.38 -7.35 -18.70
CA TRP A 305 6.35 -6.27 -18.62
C TRP A 305 7.76 -6.83 -18.40
N SER A 306 8.71 -6.25 -19.09
CA SER A 306 10.14 -6.50 -18.90
C SER A 306 10.91 -5.19 -18.78
N ASP A 307 12.16 -5.24 -18.33
CA ASP A 307 13.01 -4.05 -18.25
C ASP A 307 13.24 -3.36 -19.61
N LYS A 308 13.04 -4.09 -20.69
CA LYS A 308 13.18 -3.59 -22.07
C LYS A 308 11.87 -3.14 -22.69
N HIS A 309 10.74 -3.70 -22.27
CA HIS A 309 9.44 -3.47 -22.89
C HIS A 309 8.35 -3.42 -21.83
N GLY A 310 7.69 -2.30 -21.73
CA GLY A 310 6.50 -2.10 -20.94
C GLY A 310 5.57 -1.11 -21.63
N SER A 311 4.26 -1.32 -21.55
CA SER A 311 3.27 -0.42 -22.12
C SER A 311 2.08 -0.28 -21.19
N LEU A 312 1.84 0.93 -20.73
CA LEU A 312 0.64 1.28 -19.96
C LEU A 312 -0.62 1.25 -20.83
N TRP A 313 -0.49 1.59 -22.13
CA TRP A 313 -1.63 1.62 -23.06
C TRP A 313 -2.34 0.27 -23.21
N LYS A 314 -1.62 -0.83 -23.02
CA LYS A 314 -2.20 -2.18 -23.13
C LYS A 314 -3.02 -2.62 -21.93
N ILE A 315 -2.96 -1.87 -20.84
CA ILE A 315 -3.63 -2.16 -19.58
C ILE A 315 -4.54 -1.02 -19.10
N LEU A 316 -4.83 -0.03 -19.97
CA LEU A 316 -5.85 0.98 -19.68
C LEU A 316 -7.21 0.28 -19.56
N GLU A 317 -7.94 0.65 -18.52
CA GLU A 317 -9.36 0.33 -18.41
C GLU A 317 -10.15 1.14 -19.42
N GLU A 318 -11.11 0.52 -20.14
CA GLU A 318 -11.97 1.17 -21.11
C GLU A 318 -13.10 1.98 -20.44
#